data_076248418a3ccd4e62034bb3c18722f4
#
_entry.id   076248418a3ccd4e62034bb3c18722f4
#
_cell.length_a   1.000
_cell.length_b   1.000
_cell.length_c   1.000
_cell.angle_alpha   90.00
_cell.angle_beta   90.00
_cell.angle_gamma   90.00
#
_symmetry.space_group_name_H-M   'P 1'
#
loop_
_entity.id
_entity.type
_entity.pdbx_description
1 polymer ?
#
loop_
_entity_poly.entity_id
_entity_poly.type
_entity_poly.pdbx_seq_one_letter_code
_entity_poly.pdbx_strand_id
1 'polypeptide(L)'
;SLYDEKLGQAVLKVAAKAKGYELTIEPPKANLHTGFDVFRSEKKDFKPSKDNKIATVDRNTLKYLDDKADNGKAYYYAVRPIDEDGSYNGTKVTFIGKLSDKVLAAPLPKDKGVTATVAGKGAVSLEFNKTIAAAKYKVTVTAPYDKKFKTIERFVEAGKLAIVGGNKVKVNLTGLTMGKFLAFKLEALEADNTKLVEYGNSFAFMMGAVEKLTAKVNKKSRVLNIKFKAMKGVNGYEAKIVIGGKVKTIKLKKGKKKLNKFMVGSIKLPKKKGNYTFTIRAFKKIGKLKYFGQAITKVVK
;
A
#
# COMPACT_ATOMS: atom_id res chain seq x y z
N SER A 1 -28.54 35.32 -11.81
CA SER A 1 -27.93 34.67 -12.95
C SER A 1 -28.94 33.93 -13.78
N LEU A 2 -28.74 33.92 -15.07
CA LEU A 2 -29.58 33.24 -16.05
C LEU A 2 -28.81 32.10 -16.69
N TYR A 3 -29.51 30.99 -16.96
CA TYR A 3 -28.93 29.85 -17.64
C TYR A 3 -28.78 30.09 -19.15
N ASP A 4 -27.60 29.82 -19.68
CA ASP A 4 -27.33 29.91 -21.13
C ASP A 4 -26.60 28.62 -21.57
N GLU A 5 -27.31 27.74 -22.25
CA GLU A 5 -26.75 26.49 -22.75
C GLU A 5 -25.67 26.68 -23.81
N LYS A 6 -25.61 27.86 -24.46
CA LYS A 6 -24.56 28.17 -25.44
C LYS A 6 -23.15 28.21 -24.83
N LEU A 7 -23.05 28.42 -23.51
CA LEU A 7 -21.77 28.39 -22.83
C LEU A 7 -21.12 27.00 -22.86
N GLY A 8 -21.91 25.95 -23.09
CA GLY A 8 -21.42 24.57 -23.15
C GLY A 8 -21.10 23.99 -21.79
N GLN A 9 -20.35 22.89 -21.79
CA GLN A 9 -19.99 22.15 -20.60
C GLN A 9 -18.50 21.94 -20.55
N ALA A 10 -17.89 22.17 -19.39
CA ALA A 10 -16.51 21.85 -19.13
C ALA A 10 -16.33 20.39 -18.73
N VAL A 11 -15.12 19.87 -18.89
CA VAL A 11 -14.71 18.56 -18.38
C VAL A 11 -13.74 18.79 -17.21
N LEU A 12 -13.95 18.07 -16.12
CA LEU A 12 -13.19 18.22 -14.89
C LEU A 12 -12.42 16.95 -14.55
N LYS A 13 -11.15 17.10 -14.15
CA LYS A 13 -10.33 16.07 -13.52
C LYS A 13 -9.90 16.55 -12.15
N VAL A 14 -9.81 15.65 -11.19
CA VAL A 14 -9.40 15.97 -9.82
C VAL A 14 -8.35 14.98 -9.34
N ALA A 15 -7.29 15.49 -8.72
CA ALA A 15 -6.24 14.66 -8.14
C ALA A 15 -5.85 15.17 -6.76
N ALA A 16 -5.64 14.25 -5.81
CA ALA A 16 -5.10 14.60 -4.51
C ALA A 16 -3.67 15.10 -4.65
N LYS A 17 -3.34 16.12 -3.87
CA LYS A 17 -1.99 16.69 -3.78
C LYS A 17 -1.49 16.55 -2.35
N ALA A 18 -0.25 16.93 -2.11
CA ALA A 18 0.32 16.95 -0.75
C ALA A 18 -0.54 17.82 0.18
N LYS A 19 -1.19 18.85 -0.35
CA LYS A 19 -2.15 19.69 0.35
C LYS A 19 -3.40 19.86 -0.51
N GLY A 20 -4.54 19.33 -0.04
CA GLY A 20 -5.82 19.49 -0.72
C GLY A 20 -5.96 18.69 -2.02
N TYR A 21 -6.75 19.24 -2.94
CA TYR A 21 -7.03 18.65 -4.24
C TYR A 21 -6.80 19.64 -5.35
N GLU A 22 -6.17 19.20 -6.43
CA GLU A 22 -6.02 20.00 -7.66
C GLU A 22 -7.07 19.61 -8.69
N LEU A 23 -7.80 20.62 -9.17
CA LEU A 23 -8.76 20.50 -10.24
C LEU A 23 -8.10 20.93 -11.55
N THR A 24 -8.31 20.13 -12.61
CA THR A 24 -7.90 20.47 -13.95
C THR A 24 -9.15 20.62 -14.81
N ILE A 25 -9.33 21.78 -15.40
CA ILE A 25 -10.52 22.17 -16.15
C ILE A 25 -10.19 22.12 -17.65
N GLU A 26 -10.93 21.30 -18.41
CA GLU A 26 -10.96 21.37 -19.86
C GLU A 26 -12.11 22.30 -20.25
N PRO A 27 -11.83 23.46 -20.87
CA PRO A 27 -12.86 24.45 -21.13
C PRO A 27 -13.86 23.98 -22.18
N PRO A 28 -15.09 24.56 -22.17
CA PRO A 28 -16.06 24.29 -23.22
C PRO A 28 -15.56 24.69 -24.61
N LYS A 29 -15.86 23.91 -25.63
CA LYS A 29 -15.47 24.18 -27.01
C LYS A 29 -16.11 25.47 -27.56
N ALA A 30 -17.26 25.86 -27.02
CA ALA A 30 -17.95 27.09 -27.41
C ALA A 30 -17.13 28.35 -27.19
N ASN A 31 -16.25 28.34 -26.20
CA ASN A 31 -15.29 29.44 -25.90
C ASN A 31 -15.97 30.81 -25.69
N LEU A 32 -17.16 30.81 -25.08
CA LEU A 32 -17.96 32.02 -24.81
C LEU A 32 -17.93 32.43 -23.32
N HIS A 33 -17.32 31.65 -22.47
CA HIS A 33 -17.24 31.87 -21.03
C HIS A 33 -16.18 32.92 -20.68
N THR A 34 -16.40 33.62 -19.57
CA THR A 34 -15.43 34.53 -18.96
C THR A 34 -14.70 33.90 -17.76
N GLY A 35 -15.26 32.84 -17.22
CA GLY A 35 -14.70 32.15 -16.06
C GLY A 35 -15.49 30.90 -15.71
N PHE A 36 -15.22 30.40 -14.50
CA PHE A 36 -15.85 29.18 -13.98
C PHE A 36 -16.24 29.37 -12.51
N ASP A 37 -17.43 28.90 -12.14
CA ASP A 37 -17.74 28.63 -10.74
C ASP A 37 -17.25 27.22 -10.38
N VAL A 38 -16.63 27.09 -9.21
CA VAL A 38 -16.09 25.83 -8.69
C VAL A 38 -16.88 25.41 -7.45
N PHE A 39 -17.32 24.16 -7.43
CA PHE A 39 -18.15 23.61 -6.36
C PHE A 39 -17.50 22.38 -5.74
N ARG A 40 -17.68 22.23 -4.42
CA ARG A 40 -17.27 21.07 -3.64
C ARG A 40 -18.38 20.65 -2.69
N SER A 41 -18.65 19.34 -2.59
CA SER A 41 -19.57 18.80 -1.61
C SER A 41 -19.19 17.38 -1.21
N GLU A 42 -19.52 17.01 0.02
CA GLU A 42 -19.42 15.60 0.45
C GLU A 42 -20.57 14.75 -0.09
N LYS A 43 -21.62 15.37 -0.63
CA LYS A 43 -22.81 14.70 -1.14
C LYS A 43 -22.76 14.56 -2.67
N LYS A 44 -23.03 13.34 -3.15
CA LYS A 44 -23.03 13.05 -4.60
C LYS A 44 -24.09 13.87 -5.35
N ASP A 45 -25.24 14.06 -4.77
CA ASP A 45 -26.42 14.66 -5.38
C ASP A 45 -26.57 16.17 -5.08
N PHE A 46 -25.48 16.82 -4.68
CA PHE A 46 -25.52 18.24 -4.40
C PHE A 46 -26.00 19.04 -5.62
N LYS A 47 -26.70 20.14 -5.36
CA LYS A 47 -27.03 21.15 -6.36
C LYS A 47 -26.19 22.39 -6.14
N PRO A 48 -25.69 23.03 -7.22
CA PRO A 48 -24.88 24.26 -7.07
C PRO A 48 -25.61 25.33 -6.24
N SER A 49 -24.93 25.84 -5.23
CA SER A 49 -25.44 26.86 -4.32
C SER A 49 -24.30 27.68 -3.77
N LYS A 50 -24.63 28.78 -3.08
CA LYS A 50 -23.63 29.57 -2.36
C LYS A 50 -22.88 28.75 -1.31
N ASP A 51 -23.55 27.77 -0.70
CA ASP A 51 -22.97 26.99 0.39
C ASP A 51 -21.88 26.02 -0.08
N ASN A 52 -21.97 25.55 -1.33
CA ASN A 52 -20.99 24.61 -1.89
C ASN A 52 -20.07 25.21 -2.96
N LYS A 53 -20.31 26.48 -3.34
CA LYS A 53 -19.36 27.19 -4.21
C LYS A 53 -18.13 27.60 -3.42
N ILE A 54 -16.97 27.11 -3.84
CA ILE A 54 -15.68 27.38 -3.17
C ILE A 54 -14.85 28.48 -3.85
N ALA A 55 -15.09 28.72 -5.13
CA ALA A 55 -14.37 29.75 -5.88
C ALA A 55 -15.11 30.13 -7.16
N THR A 56 -14.77 31.29 -7.66
CA THR A 56 -15.00 31.72 -9.04
C THR A 56 -13.65 32.09 -9.61
N VAL A 57 -13.27 31.50 -10.73
CA VAL A 57 -11.97 31.70 -11.37
C VAL A 57 -12.14 32.24 -12.76
N ASP A 58 -11.12 32.94 -13.30
CA ASP A 58 -11.17 33.45 -14.65
C ASP A 58 -11.01 32.35 -15.69
N ARG A 59 -11.29 32.68 -16.97
CA ARG A 59 -11.25 31.72 -18.06
C ARG A 59 -9.90 31.07 -18.30
N ASN A 60 -8.81 31.69 -17.87
CA ASN A 60 -7.44 31.21 -18.05
C ASN A 60 -6.95 30.35 -16.89
N THR A 61 -7.72 30.29 -15.80
CA THR A 61 -7.42 29.44 -14.66
C THR A 61 -7.94 28.02 -14.96
N LEU A 62 -7.11 27.21 -15.58
CA LEU A 62 -7.44 25.82 -15.95
C LEU A 62 -6.96 24.80 -14.91
N LYS A 63 -6.16 25.25 -13.95
CA LYS A 63 -5.79 24.48 -12.76
C LYS A 63 -6.12 25.27 -11.52
N TYR A 64 -6.82 24.65 -10.61
CA TYR A 64 -7.22 25.26 -9.34
C TYR A 64 -6.89 24.32 -8.18
N LEU A 65 -6.11 24.80 -7.21
CA LEU A 65 -5.80 24.04 -6.00
C LEU A 65 -6.78 24.42 -4.90
N ASP A 66 -7.60 23.46 -4.50
CA ASP A 66 -8.43 23.58 -3.30
C ASP A 66 -7.62 23.14 -2.09
N ASP A 67 -6.87 24.08 -1.52
CA ASP A 67 -5.98 23.83 -0.38
C ASP A 67 -6.71 23.81 0.98
N LYS A 68 -7.99 24.10 0.99
CA LYS A 68 -8.85 24.04 2.19
C LYS A 68 -9.53 22.68 2.35
N ALA A 69 -9.51 21.84 1.33
CA ALA A 69 -10.05 20.51 1.41
C ALA A 69 -9.10 19.57 2.18
N ASP A 70 -9.70 18.68 2.96
CA ASP A 70 -8.97 17.56 3.58
C ASP A 70 -8.74 16.46 2.54
N ASN A 71 -7.50 16.26 2.10
CA ASN A 71 -7.16 15.26 1.10
C ASN A 71 -7.24 13.81 1.61
N GLY A 72 -7.58 13.61 2.87
CA GLY A 72 -7.95 12.31 3.45
C GLY A 72 -9.45 12.02 3.40
N LYS A 73 -10.27 12.96 2.91
CA LYS A 73 -11.73 12.84 2.75
C LYS A 73 -12.10 12.81 1.28
N ALA A 74 -13.15 12.07 0.96
CA ALA A 74 -13.74 12.08 -0.37
C ALA A 74 -14.68 13.26 -0.54
N TYR A 75 -14.56 13.95 -1.66
CA TYR A 75 -15.46 15.04 -2.06
C TYR A 75 -15.92 14.84 -3.50
N TYR A 76 -17.08 15.40 -3.81
CA TYR A 76 -17.52 15.56 -5.20
C TYR A 76 -17.24 17.00 -5.62
N TYR A 77 -16.56 17.15 -6.74
CA TYR A 77 -16.26 18.44 -7.37
C TYR A 77 -17.01 18.59 -8.67
N ALA A 78 -17.37 19.81 -8.98
CA ALA A 78 -17.92 20.18 -10.28
C ALA A 78 -17.58 21.63 -10.58
N VAL A 79 -17.57 21.97 -11.86
CA VAL A 79 -17.39 23.33 -12.35
C VAL A 79 -18.50 23.66 -13.35
N ARG A 80 -18.83 24.93 -13.48
CA ARG A 80 -19.68 25.40 -14.56
C ARG A 80 -19.11 26.65 -15.20
N PRO A 81 -19.20 26.79 -16.54
CA PRO A 81 -18.79 28.03 -17.18
C PRO A 81 -19.77 29.14 -16.82
N ILE A 82 -19.24 30.35 -16.72
CA ILE A 82 -20.04 31.58 -16.51
C ILE A 82 -19.65 32.60 -17.55
N ASP A 83 -20.58 33.53 -17.83
CA ASP A 83 -20.32 34.74 -18.58
C ASP A 83 -20.78 35.94 -17.73
N GLU A 84 -19.80 36.67 -17.19
CA GLU A 84 -20.03 37.83 -16.34
C GLU A 84 -20.30 39.12 -17.11
N ASP A 85 -20.11 39.11 -18.43
CA ASP A 85 -20.31 40.26 -19.30
C ASP A 85 -21.65 40.24 -20.01
N GLY A 86 -22.55 39.36 -19.57
CA GLY A 86 -23.87 39.21 -20.16
C GLY A 86 -24.78 40.41 -19.91
N SER A 87 -25.77 40.58 -20.77
CA SER A 87 -26.84 41.57 -20.65
C SER A 87 -28.18 40.99 -20.94
N TYR A 88 -29.17 41.36 -20.17
CA TYR A 88 -30.55 40.99 -20.36
C TYR A 88 -31.46 42.18 -20.12
N ASN A 89 -32.25 42.56 -21.14
CA ASN A 89 -33.09 43.77 -21.05
C ASN A 89 -32.36 45.01 -20.60
N GLY A 90 -31.12 45.24 -21.10
CA GLY A 90 -30.29 46.42 -20.77
C GLY A 90 -29.62 46.35 -19.40
N THR A 91 -29.84 45.29 -18.63
CA THR A 91 -29.22 45.11 -17.31
C THR A 91 -28.09 44.10 -17.40
N LYS A 92 -26.95 44.44 -16.80
CA LYS A 92 -25.82 43.51 -16.70
C LYS A 92 -26.20 42.31 -15.83
N VAL A 93 -26.03 41.10 -16.36
CA VAL A 93 -26.34 39.85 -15.68
C VAL A 93 -25.19 38.85 -15.88
N THR A 94 -25.04 37.92 -14.97
CA THR A 94 -24.16 36.77 -15.15
C THR A 94 -24.96 35.61 -15.71
N PHE A 95 -24.55 35.11 -16.88
CA PHE A 95 -25.07 33.85 -17.40
C PHE A 95 -24.27 32.69 -16.84
N ILE A 96 -24.95 31.60 -16.54
CA ILE A 96 -24.35 30.35 -16.06
C ILE A 96 -24.62 29.26 -17.08
N GLY A 97 -23.61 28.43 -17.33
CA GLY A 97 -23.73 27.28 -18.21
C GLY A 97 -24.00 26.00 -17.47
N LYS A 98 -23.98 24.90 -18.21
CA LYS A 98 -24.20 23.55 -17.69
C LYS A 98 -23.11 23.15 -16.68
N LEU A 99 -23.54 22.57 -15.58
CA LEU A 99 -22.60 21.98 -14.63
C LEU A 99 -21.86 20.81 -15.28
N SER A 100 -20.55 20.72 -15.05
CA SER A 100 -19.76 19.55 -15.45
C SER A 100 -20.28 18.28 -14.78
N ASP A 101 -19.92 17.12 -15.30
CA ASP A 101 -20.08 15.89 -14.55
C ASP A 101 -19.39 16.05 -13.22
N LYS A 102 -19.98 15.52 -12.16
CA LYS A 102 -19.40 15.53 -10.83
C LYS A 102 -18.29 14.50 -10.76
N VAL A 103 -17.16 14.88 -10.21
CA VAL A 103 -15.98 13.99 -10.08
C VAL A 103 -15.78 13.68 -8.61
N LEU A 104 -15.77 12.38 -8.28
CA LEU A 104 -15.40 11.95 -6.95
C LEU A 104 -13.88 12.01 -6.82
N ALA A 105 -13.39 12.87 -5.93
CA ALA A 105 -11.98 12.99 -5.63
C ALA A 105 -11.51 11.80 -4.78
N ALA A 106 -10.52 11.05 -5.27
CA ALA A 106 -9.97 9.91 -4.55
C ALA A 106 -9.00 10.37 -3.47
N PRO A 107 -9.28 10.12 -2.18
CA PRO A 107 -8.45 10.58 -1.09
C PRO A 107 -7.13 9.84 -1.00
N LEU A 108 -6.14 10.47 -0.34
CA LEU A 108 -4.92 9.79 0.08
C LEU A 108 -5.26 8.73 1.14
N PRO A 109 -4.51 7.62 1.22
CA PRO A 109 -4.79 6.56 2.19
C PRO A 109 -4.61 7.06 3.62
N LYS A 110 -5.52 6.70 4.51
CA LYS A 110 -5.41 6.95 5.96
C LYS A 110 -4.52 5.91 6.62
N ASP A 111 -4.68 4.65 6.24
CA ASP A 111 -3.83 3.57 6.69
C ASP A 111 -2.56 3.55 5.84
N LYS A 112 -1.45 3.96 6.44
CA LYS A 112 -0.12 4.04 5.82
C LYS A 112 0.77 2.87 6.22
N GLY A 113 0.21 1.82 6.80
CA GLY A 113 0.94 0.62 7.18
C GLY A 113 1.50 -0.12 5.97
N VAL A 114 2.69 -0.69 6.15
CA VAL A 114 3.37 -1.52 5.15
C VAL A 114 3.72 -2.84 5.81
N THR A 115 3.34 -3.95 5.18
CA THR A 115 3.73 -5.28 5.60
C THR A 115 4.84 -5.79 4.69
N ALA A 116 6.02 -6.02 5.26
CA ALA A 116 7.14 -6.61 4.55
C ALA A 116 7.18 -8.12 4.85
N THR A 117 7.30 -8.92 3.79
CA THR A 117 7.39 -10.39 3.90
C THR A 117 8.55 -10.88 3.06
N VAL A 118 9.41 -11.71 3.64
CA VAL A 118 10.49 -12.38 2.90
C VAL A 118 9.83 -13.41 1.99
N ALA A 119 9.96 -13.20 0.68
CA ALA A 119 9.26 -14.01 -0.34
C ALA A 119 10.16 -15.06 -1.00
N GLY A 120 11.45 -15.11 -0.65
CA GLY A 120 12.43 -16.01 -1.20
C GLY A 120 13.84 -15.47 -1.05
N LYS A 121 14.80 -16.10 -1.70
CA LYS A 121 16.21 -15.66 -1.64
C LYS A 121 16.37 -14.28 -2.28
N GLY A 122 16.73 -13.30 -1.47
CA GLY A 122 16.90 -11.91 -1.92
C GLY A 122 15.61 -11.21 -2.31
N ALA A 123 14.45 -11.77 -2.00
CA ALA A 123 13.15 -11.23 -2.38
C ALA A 123 12.32 -10.80 -1.18
N VAL A 124 11.71 -9.63 -1.26
CA VAL A 124 10.77 -9.10 -0.27
C VAL A 124 9.54 -8.58 -0.97
N SER A 125 8.38 -8.87 -0.42
CA SER A 125 7.10 -8.31 -0.83
C SER A 125 6.70 -7.21 0.16
N LEU A 126 6.37 -6.03 -0.35
CA LEU A 126 5.79 -4.93 0.43
C LEU A 126 4.33 -4.77 0.05
N GLU A 127 3.44 -4.92 1.03
CA GLU A 127 1.99 -4.79 0.84
C GLU A 127 1.48 -3.56 1.57
N PHE A 128 0.67 -2.75 0.90
CA PHE A 128 0.21 -1.47 1.42
C PHE A 128 -1.04 -0.99 0.68
N ASN A 129 -1.70 0.03 1.23
CA ASN A 129 -2.84 0.68 0.57
C ASN A 129 -2.35 1.62 -0.52
N LYS A 130 -2.88 1.45 -1.72
CA LYS A 130 -2.54 2.24 -2.90
C LYS A 130 -2.85 3.72 -2.69
N THR A 131 -1.98 4.60 -3.19
CA THR A 131 -2.24 6.02 -3.38
C THR A 131 -2.68 6.23 -4.83
N ILE A 132 -3.98 6.50 -5.04
CA ILE A 132 -4.56 6.57 -6.40
C ILE A 132 -3.91 7.68 -7.22
N ALA A 133 -3.61 8.83 -6.60
CA ALA A 133 -2.98 9.97 -7.28
C ALA A 133 -1.49 9.78 -7.59
N ALA A 134 -0.85 8.72 -7.10
CA ALA A 134 0.57 8.50 -7.32
C ALA A 134 0.88 8.10 -8.76
N ALA A 135 1.94 8.69 -9.31
CA ALA A 135 2.52 8.24 -10.58
C ALA A 135 3.49 7.09 -10.38
N LYS A 136 4.19 7.08 -9.27
CA LYS A 136 5.20 6.08 -8.92
C LYS A 136 5.41 5.99 -7.42
N TYR A 137 6.10 4.94 -7.01
CA TYR A 137 6.52 4.73 -5.63
C TYR A 137 8.04 4.64 -5.55
N LYS A 138 8.60 5.19 -4.49
CA LYS A 138 10.02 5.08 -4.18
C LYS A 138 10.19 4.21 -2.96
N VAL A 139 11.00 3.16 -3.08
CA VAL A 139 11.41 2.31 -1.96
C VAL A 139 12.86 2.60 -1.65
N THR A 140 13.14 3.01 -0.41
CA THR A 140 14.50 3.20 0.08
C THR A 140 14.82 2.07 1.05
N VAL A 141 15.86 1.30 0.76
CA VAL A 141 16.28 0.15 1.55
C VAL A 141 17.57 0.49 2.29
N THR A 142 17.54 0.32 3.60
CA THR A 142 18.72 0.49 4.47
C THR A 142 18.89 -0.74 5.34
N ALA A 143 20.07 -0.88 5.94
CA ALA A 143 20.34 -1.89 6.95
C ALA A 143 20.75 -1.19 8.24
N PRO A 144 19.80 -1.00 9.21
CA PRO A 144 20.04 -0.14 10.39
C PRO A 144 21.23 -0.56 11.26
N TYR A 145 21.61 -1.85 11.19
CA TYR A 145 22.71 -2.39 12.01
C TYR A 145 23.98 -2.68 11.21
N ASP A 146 24.05 -2.22 9.96
CA ASP A 146 25.23 -2.40 9.11
C ASP A 146 25.65 -1.05 8.51
N LYS A 147 26.63 -0.41 9.13
CA LYS A 147 27.13 0.90 8.70
C LYS A 147 27.75 0.90 7.29
N LYS A 148 28.14 -0.26 6.79
CA LYS A 148 28.75 -0.40 5.45
C LYS A 148 27.71 -0.66 4.36
N PHE A 149 26.47 -0.88 4.72
CA PHE A 149 25.41 -1.13 3.74
C PHE A 149 25.14 0.13 2.92
N LYS A 150 25.22 -0.01 1.61
CA LYS A 150 24.89 1.08 0.70
C LYS A 150 23.37 1.14 0.53
N THR A 151 22.78 2.29 0.81
CA THR A 151 21.35 2.54 0.61
C THR A 151 20.95 2.21 -0.82
N ILE A 152 19.87 1.46 -0.97
CA ILE A 152 19.29 1.10 -2.26
C ILE A 152 18.03 1.94 -2.48
N GLU A 153 17.90 2.52 -3.66
CA GLU A 153 16.68 3.20 -4.08
C GLU A 153 16.07 2.47 -5.27
N ARG A 154 14.78 2.18 -5.20
CA ARG A 154 14.03 1.56 -6.29
C ARG A 154 12.78 2.38 -6.56
N PHE A 155 12.52 2.63 -7.84
CA PHE A 155 11.29 3.27 -8.29
C PHE A 155 10.41 2.24 -9.00
N VAL A 156 9.12 2.26 -8.69
CA VAL A 156 8.13 1.37 -9.30
C VAL A 156 6.98 2.22 -9.81
N GLU A 157 6.65 2.06 -11.10
CA GLU A 157 5.51 2.75 -11.70
C GLU A 157 4.20 2.27 -11.05
N ALA A 158 3.30 3.21 -10.76
CA ALA A 158 2.05 2.91 -10.06
C ALA A 158 1.18 1.88 -10.80
N GLY A 159 1.21 1.90 -12.15
CA GLY A 159 0.46 0.94 -12.96
C GLY A 159 1.02 -0.47 -12.99
N LYS A 160 2.23 -0.70 -12.45
CA LYS A 160 2.90 -2.02 -12.46
C LYS A 160 2.80 -2.78 -11.14
N LEU A 161 2.05 -2.26 -10.17
CA LEU A 161 1.84 -2.92 -8.90
C LEU A 161 0.89 -4.11 -9.05
N ALA A 162 1.20 -5.20 -8.34
CA ALA A 162 0.29 -6.33 -8.25
C ALA A 162 -0.89 -5.97 -7.33
N ILE A 163 -2.11 -6.28 -7.77
CA ILE A 163 -3.32 -6.07 -6.97
C ILE A 163 -3.49 -7.25 -6.01
N VAL A 164 -3.62 -6.97 -4.71
CA VAL A 164 -3.88 -7.98 -3.69
C VAL A 164 -5.38 -8.11 -3.45
N GLY A 165 -6.09 -7.01 -3.33
CA GLY A 165 -7.54 -6.97 -3.15
C GLY A 165 -7.99 -5.60 -2.65
N GLY A 166 -9.12 -5.08 -3.16
CA GLY A 166 -9.57 -3.73 -2.84
C GLY A 166 -8.52 -2.70 -3.20
N ASN A 167 -8.14 -1.86 -2.24
CA ASN A 167 -7.09 -0.85 -2.42
C ASN A 167 -5.68 -1.36 -2.08
N LYS A 168 -5.54 -2.61 -1.66
CA LYS A 168 -4.24 -3.19 -1.33
C LYS A 168 -3.48 -3.62 -2.57
N VAL A 169 -2.23 -3.21 -2.62
CA VAL A 169 -1.29 -3.51 -3.69
C VAL A 169 0.02 -4.03 -3.12
N LYS A 170 0.83 -4.60 -3.96
CA LYS A 170 2.07 -5.24 -3.58
C LYS A 170 3.20 -4.87 -4.54
N VAL A 171 4.34 -4.52 -3.96
CA VAL A 171 5.62 -4.38 -4.66
C VAL A 171 6.48 -5.59 -4.34
N ASN A 172 7.03 -6.24 -5.35
CA ASN A 172 8.00 -7.31 -5.19
C ASN A 172 9.41 -6.77 -5.48
N LEU A 173 10.27 -6.81 -4.47
CA LEU A 173 11.67 -6.42 -4.58
C LEU A 173 12.52 -7.68 -4.68
N THR A 174 13.49 -7.67 -5.58
CA THR A 174 14.43 -8.77 -5.79
C THR A 174 15.87 -8.27 -5.72
N GLY A 175 16.84 -9.19 -5.68
CA GLY A 175 18.26 -8.83 -5.67
C GLY A 175 18.73 -8.20 -4.36
N LEU A 176 18.01 -8.41 -3.26
CA LEU A 176 18.38 -7.88 -1.96
C LEU A 176 19.40 -8.78 -1.26
N THR A 177 20.26 -8.16 -0.44
CA THR A 177 21.32 -8.86 0.28
C THR A 177 20.76 -9.78 1.36
N MET A 178 21.14 -11.06 1.32
CA MET A 178 20.79 -12.03 2.35
C MET A 178 21.62 -11.84 3.63
N GLY A 179 21.12 -12.34 4.75
CA GLY A 179 21.79 -12.29 6.05
C GLY A 179 21.69 -10.94 6.76
N LYS A 180 20.96 -9.99 6.21
CA LYS A 180 20.81 -8.64 6.77
C LYS A 180 19.40 -8.41 7.31
N PHE A 181 19.31 -7.56 8.32
CA PHE A 181 18.04 -6.97 8.76
C PHE A 181 17.86 -5.68 7.98
N LEU A 182 16.84 -5.63 7.14
CA LEU A 182 16.60 -4.50 6.24
C LEU A 182 15.40 -3.66 6.71
N ALA A 183 15.52 -2.36 6.53
CA ALA A 183 14.44 -1.41 6.73
C ALA A 183 14.00 -0.84 5.38
N PHE A 184 12.70 -0.67 5.21
CA PHE A 184 12.09 -0.16 3.99
C PHE A 184 11.31 1.12 4.31
N LYS A 185 11.64 2.17 3.57
CA LYS A 185 10.89 3.42 3.52
C LYS A 185 10.16 3.47 2.20
N LEU A 186 8.84 3.64 2.23
CA LEU A 186 7.99 3.68 1.05
C LEU A 186 7.36 5.06 0.94
N GLU A 187 7.48 5.66 -0.24
CA GLU A 187 6.90 6.96 -0.54
C GLU A 187 6.10 6.88 -1.84
N ALA A 188 4.90 7.46 -1.85
CA ALA A 188 4.12 7.67 -3.07
C ALA A 188 4.46 9.04 -3.64
N LEU A 189 4.79 9.10 -4.92
CA LEU A 189 5.30 10.30 -5.57
C LEU A 189 4.46 10.67 -6.79
N GLU A 190 4.41 11.97 -7.08
CA GLU A 190 4.00 12.48 -8.38
C GLU A 190 5.09 12.23 -9.43
N ALA A 191 4.77 12.45 -10.70
CA ALA A 191 5.71 12.24 -11.81
C ALA A 191 7.01 13.05 -11.66
N ASP A 192 6.94 14.24 -11.07
CA ASP A 192 8.07 15.14 -10.83
C ASP A 192 8.82 14.85 -9.51
N ASN A 193 8.54 13.72 -8.86
CA ASN A 193 9.08 13.30 -7.56
C ASN A 193 8.55 14.07 -6.34
N THR A 194 7.53 14.90 -6.49
CA THR A 194 6.87 15.52 -5.33
C THR A 194 6.22 14.43 -4.49
N LYS A 195 6.51 14.41 -3.20
CA LYS A 195 5.98 13.41 -2.26
C LYS A 195 4.50 13.70 -1.94
N LEU A 196 3.66 12.69 -2.15
CA LEU A 196 2.24 12.71 -1.78
C LEU A 196 2.02 12.04 -0.42
N VAL A 197 2.61 10.89 -0.20
CA VAL A 197 2.43 10.10 1.01
C VAL A 197 3.76 9.50 1.44
N GLU A 198 4.05 9.58 2.72
CA GLU A 198 5.09 8.78 3.36
C GLU A 198 4.42 7.69 4.17
N TYR A 199 4.67 6.45 3.78
CA TYR A 199 4.14 5.29 4.49
C TYR A 199 4.96 5.00 5.74
N GLY A 200 4.40 4.20 6.64
CA GLY A 200 5.12 3.71 7.81
C GLY A 200 6.32 2.85 7.41
N ASN A 201 7.33 2.84 8.26
CA ASN A 201 8.50 1.99 8.05
C ASN A 201 8.12 0.51 8.21
N SER A 202 8.78 -0.34 7.42
CA SER A 202 8.66 -1.78 7.52
C SER A 202 10.03 -2.42 7.52
N PHE A 203 10.10 -3.67 7.96
CA PHE A 203 11.38 -4.34 8.19
C PHE A 203 11.28 -5.79 7.72
N ALA A 204 12.40 -6.33 7.28
CA ALA A 204 12.51 -7.74 6.93
C ALA A 204 13.84 -8.31 7.42
N PHE A 205 13.79 -9.50 7.98
CA PHE A 205 14.96 -10.27 8.30
C PHE A 205 15.27 -11.18 7.10
N MET A 206 16.30 -10.81 6.36
CA MET A 206 16.70 -11.49 5.11
C MET A 206 17.43 -12.79 5.42
N MET A 207 16.74 -13.73 6.03
CA MET A 207 17.25 -15.04 6.34
C MET A 207 16.50 -16.10 5.53
N GLY A 208 17.23 -17.01 4.93
CA GLY A 208 16.66 -18.12 4.17
C GLY A 208 15.94 -19.13 5.07
N ALA A 209 15.26 -20.07 4.45
CA ALA A 209 14.63 -21.18 5.13
C ALA A 209 15.70 -22.07 5.79
N VAL A 210 15.29 -22.77 6.84
CA VAL A 210 16.16 -23.78 7.50
C VAL A 210 16.63 -24.83 6.50
N GLU A 211 17.85 -25.30 6.68
CA GLU A 211 18.48 -26.25 5.78
C GLU A 211 18.60 -27.63 6.43
N LYS A 212 18.75 -28.65 5.60
CA LYS A 212 18.91 -30.05 6.02
C LYS A 212 17.77 -30.52 6.94
N LEU A 213 16.57 -30.12 6.60
CA LEU A 213 15.37 -30.49 7.36
C LEU A 213 15.03 -31.95 7.12
N THR A 214 14.91 -32.71 8.21
CA THR A 214 14.32 -34.04 8.21
C THR A 214 13.14 -34.08 9.14
N ALA A 215 12.09 -34.78 8.73
CA ALA A 215 10.88 -34.95 9.51
C ALA A 215 10.41 -36.39 9.37
N LYS A 216 10.49 -37.16 10.46
CA LYS A 216 10.16 -38.56 10.46
C LYS A 216 9.12 -38.88 11.53
N VAL A 217 8.12 -39.64 11.19
CA VAL A 217 7.08 -40.11 12.10
C VAL A 217 7.38 -41.56 12.51
N ASN A 218 7.53 -41.80 13.81
CA ASN A 218 7.64 -43.16 14.34
C ASN A 218 6.28 -43.85 14.19
N LYS A 219 6.24 -44.99 13.50
CA LYS A 219 4.97 -45.69 13.19
C LYS A 219 4.24 -46.21 14.43
N LYS A 220 4.98 -46.62 15.46
CA LYS A 220 4.40 -47.17 16.70
C LYS A 220 3.96 -46.06 17.66
N SER A 221 4.84 -45.13 17.98
CA SER A 221 4.55 -44.07 18.94
C SER A 221 3.77 -42.90 18.35
N ARG A 222 3.75 -42.76 17.03
CA ARG A 222 3.18 -41.65 16.31
C ARG A 222 3.85 -40.32 16.67
N VAL A 223 5.12 -40.35 17.11
CA VAL A 223 5.88 -39.16 17.40
C VAL A 223 6.56 -38.66 16.11
N LEU A 224 6.32 -37.40 15.76
CA LEU A 224 7.03 -36.70 14.71
C LEU A 224 8.34 -36.17 15.29
N ASN A 225 9.45 -36.54 14.69
CA ASN A 225 10.78 -36.03 15.03
C ASN A 225 11.29 -35.12 13.91
N ILE A 226 11.65 -33.91 14.25
CA ILE A 226 12.16 -32.89 13.33
C ILE A 226 13.60 -32.61 13.70
N LYS A 227 14.43 -32.47 12.66
CA LYS A 227 15.84 -32.09 12.79
C LYS A 227 16.21 -31.19 11.63
N PHE A 228 16.94 -30.09 11.92
CA PHE A 228 17.49 -29.22 10.89
C PHE A 228 18.78 -28.56 11.37
N LYS A 229 19.57 -28.07 10.42
CA LYS A 229 20.85 -27.41 10.74
C LYS A 229 20.59 -26.09 11.46
N ALA A 230 21.26 -25.88 12.60
CA ALA A 230 21.22 -24.60 13.32
C ALA A 230 21.84 -23.49 12.46
N MET A 231 21.24 -22.31 12.51
CA MET A 231 21.64 -21.15 11.72
C MET A 231 22.38 -20.13 12.57
N LYS A 232 23.34 -19.45 11.96
CA LYS A 232 24.06 -18.33 12.58
C LYS A 232 23.24 -17.04 12.40
N GLY A 233 23.35 -16.14 13.37
CA GLY A 233 22.74 -14.80 13.27
C GLY A 233 21.24 -14.76 13.55
N VAL A 234 20.68 -15.83 14.08
CA VAL A 234 19.27 -15.90 14.47
C VAL A 234 19.12 -15.90 15.99
N ASN A 235 18.01 -15.39 16.50
CA ASN A 235 17.70 -15.44 17.92
C ASN A 235 16.88 -16.67 18.30
N GLY A 236 16.29 -17.35 17.35
CA GLY A 236 15.54 -18.57 17.57
C GLY A 236 14.72 -18.98 16.35
N TYR A 237 13.83 -19.92 16.57
CA TYR A 237 13.00 -20.52 15.53
C TYR A 237 11.57 -20.66 16.02
N GLU A 238 10.64 -20.58 15.10
CA GLU A 238 9.24 -20.90 15.35
C GLU A 238 8.86 -22.11 14.50
N ALA A 239 8.41 -23.17 15.18
CA ALA A 239 7.89 -24.36 14.50
C ALA A 239 6.45 -24.58 14.95
N LYS A 240 5.55 -24.64 13.98
CA LYS A 240 4.10 -24.82 14.22
C LYS A 240 3.55 -25.91 13.35
N ILE A 241 2.60 -26.68 13.89
CA ILE A 241 1.89 -27.75 13.17
C ILE A 241 0.40 -27.60 13.40
N VAL A 242 -0.38 -27.90 12.39
CA VAL A 242 -1.85 -27.92 12.46
C VAL A 242 -2.31 -29.35 12.71
N ILE A 243 -2.99 -29.55 13.84
CA ILE A 243 -3.55 -30.84 14.27
C ILE A 243 -5.02 -30.61 14.65
N GLY A 244 -5.94 -31.28 13.95
CA GLY A 244 -7.37 -31.15 14.24
C GLY A 244 -7.89 -29.72 14.12
N GLY A 245 -7.39 -28.95 13.15
CA GLY A 245 -7.76 -27.56 12.93
C GLY A 245 -7.14 -26.58 13.92
N LYS A 246 -6.32 -27.05 14.87
CA LYS A 246 -5.64 -26.22 15.87
C LYS A 246 -4.15 -26.12 15.54
N VAL A 247 -3.61 -24.92 15.72
CA VAL A 247 -2.18 -24.65 15.58
C VAL A 247 -1.48 -24.98 16.90
N LYS A 248 -0.51 -25.89 16.85
CA LYS A 248 0.31 -26.27 18.00
C LYS A 248 1.77 -25.91 17.76
N THR A 249 2.47 -25.47 18.81
CA THR A 249 3.89 -25.17 18.76
C THR A 249 4.70 -26.46 18.96
N ILE A 250 5.69 -26.68 18.11
CA ILE A 250 6.69 -27.74 18.30
C ILE A 250 7.86 -27.08 19.02
N LYS A 251 8.13 -27.54 20.26
CA LYS A 251 9.26 -27.04 21.05
C LYS A 251 10.57 -27.54 20.45
N LEU A 252 11.49 -26.62 20.20
CA LEU A 252 12.80 -26.90 19.62
C LEU A 252 13.88 -26.69 20.64
N LYS A 253 14.92 -27.52 20.58
CA LYS A 253 16.10 -27.39 21.39
C LYS A 253 17.33 -27.73 20.58
N LYS A 254 18.51 -27.28 21.04
CA LYS A 254 19.78 -27.67 20.45
C LYS A 254 20.02 -29.15 20.69
N GLY A 255 20.44 -29.86 19.65
CA GLY A 255 20.80 -31.27 19.76
C GLY A 255 22.03 -31.47 20.65
N LYS A 256 22.22 -32.71 21.15
CA LYS A 256 23.33 -33.09 22.01
C LYS A 256 24.33 -33.98 21.27
N LYS A 257 25.57 -34.00 21.73
CA LYS A 257 26.65 -34.87 21.18
C LYS A 257 26.84 -34.64 19.66
N LYS A 258 26.69 -35.69 18.87
CA LYS A 258 26.83 -35.60 17.39
C LYS A 258 25.79 -34.68 16.73
N LEU A 259 24.69 -34.36 17.40
CA LEU A 259 23.63 -33.47 16.91
C LEU A 259 23.75 -32.04 17.39
N ASN A 260 24.89 -31.63 17.98
CA ASN A 260 25.07 -30.30 18.56
C ASN A 260 25.02 -29.15 17.54
N LYS A 261 25.15 -29.46 16.23
CA LYS A 261 24.99 -28.48 15.14
C LYS A 261 23.59 -28.42 14.57
N PHE A 262 22.66 -29.16 15.16
CA PHE A 262 21.27 -29.26 14.72
C PHE A 262 20.32 -28.78 15.79
N MET A 263 19.18 -28.28 15.35
CA MET A 263 18.00 -28.09 16.17
C MET A 263 17.12 -29.33 16.04
N VAL A 264 16.55 -29.76 17.16
CA VAL A 264 15.68 -30.93 17.21
C VAL A 264 14.40 -30.61 17.96
N GLY A 265 13.32 -31.28 17.60
CA GLY A 265 12.03 -31.15 18.26
C GLY A 265 11.15 -32.35 17.96
N SER A 266 10.16 -32.58 18.79
CA SER A 266 9.22 -33.67 18.59
C SER A 266 7.82 -33.27 19.07
N ILE A 267 6.82 -33.92 18.47
CA ILE A 267 5.44 -33.77 18.88
C ILE A 267 4.69 -35.06 18.55
N LYS A 268 3.76 -35.44 19.41
CA LYS A 268 2.92 -36.63 19.19
C LYS A 268 1.78 -36.26 18.23
N LEU A 269 1.63 -37.05 17.18
CA LEU A 269 0.54 -36.96 16.23
C LEU A 269 -0.64 -37.86 16.65
N PRO A 270 -1.85 -37.58 16.17
CA PRO A 270 -2.98 -38.49 16.35
C PRO A 270 -2.71 -39.88 15.76
N LYS A 271 -3.37 -40.89 16.30
CA LYS A 271 -3.29 -42.26 15.78
C LYS A 271 -3.78 -42.36 14.32
N LYS A 272 -4.75 -41.53 13.95
CA LYS A 272 -5.28 -41.50 12.60
C LYS A 272 -4.26 -40.89 11.64
N LYS A 273 -3.93 -41.63 10.59
CA LYS A 273 -3.12 -41.12 9.47
C LYS A 273 -3.90 -40.00 8.78
N GLY A 274 -3.19 -38.93 8.43
CA GLY A 274 -3.76 -37.79 7.73
C GLY A 274 -2.64 -36.93 7.22
N ASN A 275 -2.98 -35.79 6.64
CA ASN A 275 -2.00 -34.78 6.23
C ASN A 275 -1.85 -33.75 7.34
N TYR A 276 -0.71 -33.75 7.98
CA TYR A 276 -0.37 -32.79 9.02
C TYR A 276 0.67 -31.84 8.48
N THR A 277 0.31 -30.55 8.39
CA THR A 277 1.17 -29.53 7.83
C THR A 277 1.91 -28.80 8.96
N PHE A 278 3.23 -28.72 8.84
CA PHE A 278 4.03 -27.91 9.75
C PHE A 278 4.88 -26.89 8.99
N THR A 279 5.20 -25.81 9.69
CA THR A 279 5.99 -24.70 9.16
C THR A 279 7.08 -24.34 10.15
N ILE A 280 8.29 -24.11 9.65
CA ILE A 280 9.45 -23.68 10.43
C ILE A 280 10.01 -22.42 9.81
N ARG A 281 10.34 -21.44 10.67
CA ARG A 281 11.03 -20.22 10.28
C ARG A 281 11.94 -19.74 11.39
N ALA A 282 13.06 -19.12 10.99
CA ALA A 282 13.98 -18.47 11.90
C ALA A 282 13.50 -17.06 12.24
N PHE A 283 13.89 -16.50 13.38
CA PHE A 283 13.58 -15.11 13.69
C PHE A 283 14.78 -14.37 14.28
N LYS A 284 14.73 -13.05 14.07
CA LYS A 284 15.55 -12.07 14.77
C LYS A 284 14.66 -11.27 15.71
N LYS A 285 15.09 -11.09 16.95
CA LYS A 285 14.35 -10.31 17.94
C LYS A 285 14.97 -8.92 18.07
N ILE A 286 14.17 -7.89 17.84
CA ILE A 286 14.53 -6.49 18.02
C ILE A 286 13.58 -5.91 19.07
N GLY A 287 14.09 -5.62 20.27
CA GLY A 287 13.22 -5.25 21.38
C GLY A 287 12.26 -6.38 21.71
N LYS A 288 10.96 -6.09 21.70
CA LYS A 288 9.89 -7.07 21.96
C LYS A 288 9.35 -7.72 20.68
N LEU A 289 9.77 -7.26 19.52
CA LEU A 289 9.26 -7.73 18.23
C LEU A 289 10.13 -8.80 17.62
N LYS A 290 9.50 -9.78 17.01
CA LYS A 290 10.16 -10.83 16.24
C LYS A 290 9.97 -10.56 14.75
N TYR A 291 11.05 -10.66 13.99
CA TYR A 291 11.05 -10.56 12.54
C TYR A 291 11.48 -11.89 11.96
N PHE A 292 10.65 -12.46 11.10
CA PHE A 292 10.82 -13.82 10.62
C PHE A 292 11.50 -13.86 9.26
N GLY A 293 12.42 -14.81 9.10
CA GLY A 293 12.98 -15.18 7.81
C GLY A 293 12.00 -16.03 6.99
N GLN A 294 12.51 -16.57 5.90
CA GLN A 294 11.72 -17.41 5.01
C GLN A 294 11.23 -18.67 5.74
N ALA A 295 9.95 -18.97 5.57
CA ALA A 295 9.37 -20.18 6.11
C ALA A 295 9.56 -21.37 5.18
N ILE A 296 9.68 -22.57 5.75
CA ILE A 296 9.55 -23.83 5.03
C ILE A 296 8.34 -24.58 5.57
N THR A 297 7.50 -25.07 4.66
CA THR A 297 6.28 -25.79 5.00
C THR A 297 6.36 -27.20 4.45
N LYS A 298 6.06 -28.20 5.27
CA LYS A 298 6.02 -29.60 4.87
C LYS A 298 4.78 -30.30 5.42
N VAL A 299 4.42 -31.37 4.75
CA VAL A 299 3.31 -32.24 5.13
C VAL A 299 3.86 -33.59 5.56
N VAL A 300 3.41 -34.08 6.70
CA VAL A 300 3.69 -35.42 7.21
C VAL A 300 2.39 -36.19 7.42
N LYS A 301 2.46 -37.54 7.36
CA LYS A 301 1.29 -38.41 7.50
C LYS A 301 1.29 -39.18 8.80
#